data_77383ad19418bf90b79e0df1e06c8362
#
_entry.id   77383ad19418bf90b79e0df1e06c8362
#
_cell.length_a   1.000
_cell.length_b   1.000
_cell.length_c   1.000
_cell.angle_alpha   90.00
_cell.angle_beta   90.00
_cell.angle_gamma   90.00
#
_symmetry.space_group_name_H-M   'P 1'
#
loop_
_entity.id
_entity.type
_entity.pdbx_description
1 polymer ?
#
loop_
_entity_poly.entity_id
_entity_poly.type
_entity_poly.pdbx_seq_one_letter_code
_entity_poly.pdbx_strand_id
1 'polypeptide(L)'
;IFFFSGFAMLLALGRQNKMQGIADQIKYTLRDESSHIQFGTYVINQIIEQNPKIWTKSFQQEVTEHIQKAVQLEIAYAKDVLPRGILGLNAEMFVDYMHYIGNRRLEGIGLEYRFESDKNPFPWLGEGVDVQAMGNFFERRVREYQQSGSLEDDF
;
A
#
# COMPACT_ATOMS: atom_id res chain seq x y z
N ILE A 1 3.13 -5.26 3.79
CA ILE A 1 3.08 -5.75 2.39
C ILE A 1 1.69 -6.29 2.09
N PHE A 2 1.17 -7.19 2.90
CA PHE A 2 -0.03 -8.01 2.63
C PHE A 2 -1.36 -7.27 2.39
N PHE A 3 -1.51 -6.00 2.73
CA PHE A 3 -2.79 -5.31 2.55
C PHE A 3 -2.84 -4.41 1.32
N PHE A 4 -1.70 -4.08 0.75
CA PHE A 4 -1.64 -3.06 -0.30
C PHE A 4 -2.28 -3.49 -1.62
N SER A 5 -2.26 -4.78 -1.97
CA SER A 5 -2.98 -5.29 -3.15
C SER A 5 -4.50 -5.13 -2.98
N GLY A 6 -5.03 -5.54 -1.83
CA GLY A 6 -6.46 -5.38 -1.51
C GLY A 6 -6.90 -3.92 -1.48
N PHE A 7 -6.09 -3.03 -0.90
CA PHE A 7 -6.37 -1.59 -0.89
C PHE A 7 -6.39 -1.00 -2.30
N ALA A 8 -5.44 -1.38 -3.15
CA ALA A 8 -5.42 -0.93 -4.54
C ALA A 8 -6.68 -1.33 -5.30
N MET A 9 -7.18 -2.55 -5.11
CA MET A 9 -8.42 -3.02 -5.72
C MET A 9 -9.63 -2.19 -5.28
N LEU A 10 -9.82 -2.01 -3.97
CA LEU A 10 -10.96 -1.27 -3.42
C LEU A 10 -10.92 0.22 -3.79
N LEU A 11 -9.74 0.83 -3.75
CA LEU A 11 -9.58 2.23 -4.14
C LEU A 11 -9.80 2.43 -5.65
N ALA A 12 -9.42 1.47 -6.48
CA ALA A 12 -9.71 1.51 -7.92
C ALA A 12 -11.21 1.47 -8.22
N LEU A 13 -12.00 0.70 -7.44
CA LEU A 13 -13.46 0.73 -7.52
C LEU A 13 -14.00 2.11 -7.15
N GLY A 14 -13.48 2.73 -6.10
CA GLY A 14 -13.84 4.10 -5.71
C GLY A 14 -13.57 5.13 -6.81
N ARG A 15 -12.45 5.02 -7.53
CA ARG A 15 -12.15 5.89 -8.69
C ARG A 15 -13.17 5.79 -9.83
N GLN A 16 -13.89 4.69 -9.89
CA GLN A 16 -14.96 4.46 -10.87
C GLN A 16 -16.35 4.75 -10.30
N ASN A 17 -16.44 5.55 -9.23
CA ASN A 17 -17.67 5.88 -8.53
C ASN A 17 -18.44 4.64 -8.03
N LYS A 18 -17.71 3.57 -7.70
CA LYS A 18 -18.28 2.35 -7.11
C LYS A 18 -17.78 2.19 -5.69
N MET A 19 -18.67 1.81 -4.78
CA MET A 19 -18.33 1.54 -3.37
C MET A 19 -17.58 2.71 -2.69
N GLN A 20 -17.99 3.95 -2.92
CA GLN A 20 -17.31 5.17 -2.44
C GLN A 20 -17.08 5.14 -0.93
N GLY A 21 -18.09 4.77 -0.12
CA GLY A 21 -17.94 4.71 1.32
C GLY A 21 -16.85 3.74 1.79
N ILE A 22 -16.70 2.60 1.08
CA ILE A 22 -15.62 1.63 1.37
C ILE A 22 -14.27 2.22 0.94
N ALA A 23 -14.21 2.84 -0.25
CA ALA A 23 -12.99 3.46 -0.73
C ALA A 23 -12.51 4.56 0.22
N ASP A 24 -13.41 5.38 0.76
CA ASP A 24 -13.06 6.41 1.74
C ASP A 24 -12.56 5.81 3.05
N GLN A 25 -13.20 4.76 3.54
CA GLN A 25 -12.71 4.04 4.73
C GLN A 25 -11.31 3.47 4.50
N ILE A 26 -11.04 2.87 3.34
CA ILE A 26 -9.74 2.31 2.99
C ILE A 26 -8.65 3.39 2.90
N LYS A 27 -8.98 4.62 2.49
CA LYS A 27 -8.01 5.73 2.50
C LYS A 27 -7.49 6.02 3.92
N TYR A 28 -8.36 6.00 4.91
CA TYR A 28 -7.95 6.18 6.31
C TYR A 28 -7.07 5.03 6.79
N THR A 29 -7.48 3.79 6.53
CA THR A 29 -6.68 2.61 6.88
C THR A 29 -5.32 2.64 6.21
N LEU A 30 -5.26 2.96 4.90
CA LEU A 30 -4.01 3.05 4.15
C LEU A 30 -3.04 4.09 4.75
N ARG A 31 -3.57 5.21 5.20
CA ARG A 31 -2.78 6.25 5.89
C ARG A 31 -2.19 5.70 7.19
N ASP A 32 -3.00 5.04 8.00
CA ASP A 32 -2.55 4.50 9.28
C ASP A 32 -1.50 3.40 9.07
N GLU A 33 -1.72 2.51 8.11
CA GLU A 33 -0.74 1.48 7.73
C GLU A 33 0.58 2.07 7.19
N SER A 34 0.50 3.20 6.50
CA SER A 34 1.71 3.90 6.04
C SER A 34 2.54 4.43 7.21
N SER A 35 1.89 4.92 8.26
CA SER A 35 2.55 5.34 9.50
C SER A 35 3.18 4.17 10.26
N HIS A 36 2.49 3.02 10.32
CA HIS A 36 3.02 1.80 10.91
C HIS A 36 4.28 1.31 10.18
N ILE A 37 4.28 1.36 8.85
CA ILE A 37 5.45 0.98 8.03
C ILE A 37 6.63 1.92 8.31
N GLN A 38 6.40 3.22 8.35
CA GLN A 38 7.46 4.19 8.64
C GLN A 38 8.05 3.97 10.03
N PHE A 39 7.21 3.80 11.03
CA PHE A 39 7.63 3.50 12.38
C PHE A 39 8.40 2.18 12.47
N GLY A 40 7.87 1.11 11.85
CA GLY A 40 8.55 -0.20 11.83
C GLY A 40 9.91 -0.13 11.14
N THR A 41 10.01 0.56 10.01
CA THR A 41 11.28 0.78 9.29
C THR A 41 12.27 1.56 10.16
N TYR A 42 11.82 2.63 10.83
CA TYR A 42 12.64 3.39 11.76
C TYR A 42 13.17 2.51 12.91
N VAL A 43 12.30 1.73 13.54
CA VAL A 43 12.70 0.82 14.64
C VAL A 43 13.72 -0.21 14.17
N ILE A 44 13.52 -0.83 13.00
CA ILE A 44 14.47 -1.80 12.43
C ILE A 44 15.84 -1.12 12.23
N ASN A 45 15.89 0.05 11.62
CA ASN A 45 17.13 0.78 11.39
C ASN A 45 17.83 1.16 12.70
N GLN A 46 17.07 1.56 13.73
CA GLN A 46 17.64 1.83 15.06
C GLN A 46 18.23 0.57 15.72
N ILE A 47 17.55 -0.58 15.57
CA ILE A 47 18.07 -1.86 16.09
C ILE A 47 19.37 -2.22 15.38
N ILE A 48 19.43 -2.08 14.06
CA ILE A 48 20.64 -2.37 13.25
C ILE A 48 21.78 -1.46 13.66
N GLU A 49 21.52 -0.15 13.81
CA GLU A 49 22.52 0.84 14.21
C GLU A 49 23.10 0.55 15.62
N GLN A 50 22.22 0.24 16.58
CA GLN A 50 22.62 -0.06 17.96
C GLN A 50 23.27 -1.43 18.11
N ASN A 51 23.00 -2.37 17.20
CA ASN A 51 23.47 -3.75 17.26
C ASN A 51 24.08 -4.23 15.94
N PRO A 52 25.13 -3.60 15.40
CA PRO A 52 25.63 -3.90 14.06
C PRO A 52 26.10 -5.35 13.91
N LYS A 53 26.44 -6.02 15.01
CA LYS A 53 26.89 -7.44 14.99
C LYS A 53 25.78 -8.43 14.63
N ILE A 54 24.50 -8.08 14.79
CA ILE A 54 23.39 -8.95 14.41
C ILE A 54 23.07 -8.85 12.91
N TRP A 55 23.44 -7.74 12.25
CA TRP A 55 23.15 -7.48 10.85
C TRP A 55 24.16 -8.16 9.92
N THR A 56 24.37 -9.45 10.13
CA THR A 56 25.30 -10.28 9.33
C THR A 56 24.73 -10.50 7.92
N LYS A 57 25.60 -10.83 6.97
CA LYS A 57 25.19 -11.18 5.59
C LYS A 57 24.20 -12.34 5.56
N SER A 58 24.37 -13.35 6.42
CA SER A 58 23.43 -14.47 6.54
C SER A 58 22.06 -14.00 6.99
N PHE A 59 21.97 -13.11 7.99
CA PHE A 59 20.70 -12.58 8.49
C PHE A 59 20.04 -11.63 7.46
N GLN A 60 20.82 -10.81 6.77
CA GLN A 60 20.33 -10.00 5.66
C GLN A 60 19.68 -10.86 4.57
N GLN A 61 20.29 -11.98 4.24
CA GLN A 61 19.74 -12.92 3.27
C GLN A 61 18.44 -13.55 3.76
N GLU A 62 18.37 -14.00 5.00
CA GLU A 62 17.15 -14.53 5.60
C GLU A 62 16.00 -13.52 5.55
N VAL A 63 16.25 -12.26 5.93
CA VAL A 63 15.26 -11.19 5.84
C VAL A 63 14.82 -10.96 4.39
N THR A 64 15.76 -10.97 3.45
CA THR A 64 15.45 -10.82 2.02
C THR A 64 14.54 -11.94 1.53
N GLU A 65 14.83 -13.19 1.87
CA GLU A 65 14.04 -14.37 1.50
C GLU A 65 12.61 -14.29 2.09
N HIS A 66 12.46 -13.79 3.31
CA HIS A 66 11.14 -13.56 3.90
C HIS A 66 10.33 -12.52 3.13
N ILE A 67 10.95 -11.43 2.70
CA ILE A 67 10.27 -10.40 1.88
C ILE A 67 9.93 -10.96 0.50
N GLN A 68 10.83 -11.73 -0.12
CA GLN A 68 10.55 -12.39 -1.40
C GLN A 68 9.35 -13.34 -1.30
N LYS A 69 9.30 -14.16 -0.26
CA LYS A 69 8.17 -15.06 -0.02
C LYS A 69 6.86 -14.29 0.19
N ALA A 70 6.90 -13.19 0.93
CA ALA A 70 5.73 -12.34 1.14
C ALA A 70 5.21 -11.76 -0.18
N VAL A 71 6.10 -11.26 -1.05
CA VAL A 71 5.75 -10.74 -2.38
C VAL A 71 5.15 -11.84 -3.26
N GLN A 72 5.72 -13.05 -3.25
CA GLN A 72 5.18 -14.19 -4.01
C GLN A 72 3.77 -14.58 -3.56
N LEU A 73 3.50 -14.57 -2.26
CA LEU A 73 2.17 -14.87 -1.72
C LEU A 73 1.13 -13.81 -2.14
N GLU A 74 1.49 -12.53 -2.13
CA GLU A 74 0.62 -11.46 -2.62
C GLU A 74 0.34 -11.56 -4.12
N ILE A 75 1.35 -11.92 -4.91
CA ILE A 75 1.19 -12.16 -6.34
C ILE A 75 0.25 -13.35 -6.59
N ALA A 76 0.42 -14.44 -5.84
CA ALA A 76 -0.46 -15.59 -5.94
C ALA A 76 -1.91 -15.22 -5.59
N TYR A 77 -2.10 -14.47 -4.51
CA TYR A 77 -3.41 -13.95 -4.11
C TYR A 77 -4.03 -13.07 -5.20
N ALA A 78 -3.27 -12.13 -5.77
CA ALA A 78 -3.77 -11.26 -6.84
C ALA A 78 -4.22 -12.06 -8.08
N LYS A 79 -3.47 -13.10 -8.46
CA LYS A 79 -3.85 -13.99 -9.59
C LYS A 79 -5.10 -14.81 -9.30
N ASP A 80 -5.29 -15.22 -8.05
CA ASP A 80 -6.45 -16.00 -7.63
C ASP A 80 -7.73 -15.16 -7.58
N VAL A 81 -7.65 -13.93 -7.07
CA VAL A 81 -8.82 -13.04 -6.96
C VAL A 81 -9.15 -12.27 -8.26
N LEU A 82 -8.20 -12.16 -9.19
CA LEU A 82 -8.36 -11.43 -10.46
C LEU A 82 -8.12 -12.31 -11.68
N PRO A 83 -8.71 -13.51 -11.78
CA PRO A 83 -8.40 -14.45 -12.87
C PRO A 83 -8.75 -13.90 -14.27
N ARG A 84 -9.65 -12.93 -14.36
CA ARG A 84 -10.08 -12.28 -15.62
C ARG A 84 -9.92 -10.76 -15.59
N GLY A 85 -9.27 -10.23 -14.54
CA GLY A 85 -9.23 -8.81 -14.29
C GLY A 85 -10.56 -8.22 -13.83
N ILE A 86 -10.55 -6.97 -13.40
CA ILE A 86 -11.73 -6.21 -13.00
C ILE A 86 -11.54 -4.74 -13.34
N LEU A 87 -12.46 -4.16 -14.10
CA LEU A 87 -12.52 -2.70 -14.34
C LEU A 87 -11.16 -2.07 -14.74
N GLY A 88 -10.42 -2.71 -15.65
CA GLY A 88 -9.13 -2.23 -16.14
C GLY A 88 -7.93 -2.61 -15.25
N LEU A 89 -8.15 -3.34 -14.16
CA LEU A 89 -7.11 -3.97 -13.37
C LEU A 89 -6.91 -5.41 -13.82
N ASN A 90 -5.65 -5.83 -13.91
CA ASN A 90 -5.29 -7.21 -14.19
C ASN A 90 -4.21 -7.70 -13.23
N ALA A 91 -4.01 -9.01 -13.17
CA ALA A 91 -3.04 -9.60 -12.24
C ALA A 91 -1.60 -9.13 -12.51
N GLU A 92 -1.23 -8.83 -13.75
CA GLU A 92 0.12 -8.38 -14.11
C GLU A 92 0.44 -7.01 -13.49
N MET A 93 -0.52 -6.08 -13.49
CA MET A 93 -0.35 -4.79 -12.80
C MET A 93 -0.08 -4.98 -11.31
N PHE A 94 -0.67 -6.00 -10.69
CA PHE A 94 -0.40 -6.30 -9.28
C PHE A 94 0.96 -6.97 -9.09
N VAL A 95 1.45 -7.74 -10.05
CA VAL A 95 2.83 -8.26 -10.03
C VAL A 95 3.81 -7.09 -9.99
N ASP A 96 3.70 -6.14 -10.92
CA ASP A 96 4.54 -4.94 -10.95
C ASP A 96 4.44 -4.13 -9.65
N TYR A 97 3.21 -3.96 -9.15
CA TYR A 97 2.99 -3.23 -7.91
C TYR A 97 3.64 -3.92 -6.69
N MET A 98 3.55 -5.24 -6.58
CA MET A 98 4.18 -5.98 -5.50
C MET A 98 5.71 -5.96 -5.59
N HIS A 99 6.28 -6.01 -6.79
CA HIS A 99 7.70 -5.80 -7.01
C HIS A 99 8.13 -4.40 -6.55
N TYR A 100 7.42 -3.37 -6.98
CA TYR A 100 7.66 -1.98 -6.57
C TYR A 100 7.61 -1.80 -5.05
N ILE A 101 6.57 -2.32 -4.38
CA ILE A 101 6.46 -2.26 -2.92
C ILE A 101 7.57 -3.05 -2.24
N GLY A 102 7.90 -4.26 -2.73
CA GLY A 102 8.99 -5.08 -2.22
C GLY A 102 10.33 -4.37 -2.27
N ASN A 103 10.65 -3.73 -3.40
CA ASN A 103 11.86 -2.92 -3.57
C ASN A 103 11.94 -1.79 -2.54
N ARG A 104 10.87 -1.06 -2.34
CA ARG A 104 10.82 0.02 -1.34
C ARG A 104 11.00 -0.48 0.10
N ARG A 105 10.50 -1.67 0.42
CA ARG A 105 10.68 -2.26 1.76
C ARG A 105 12.11 -2.69 2.00
N LEU A 106 12.74 -3.32 1.01
CA LEU A 106 14.15 -3.71 1.07
C LEU A 106 15.06 -2.49 1.18
N GLU A 107 14.83 -1.48 0.34
CA GLU A 107 15.59 -0.23 0.36
C GLU A 107 15.48 0.48 1.71
N GLY A 108 14.28 0.53 2.30
CA GLY A 108 14.04 1.19 3.59
C GLY A 108 14.86 0.63 4.76
N ILE A 109 15.32 -0.62 4.67
CA ILE A 109 16.17 -1.29 5.67
C ILE A 109 17.59 -1.60 5.16
N GLY A 110 17.99 -0.97 4.03
CA GLY A 110 19.33 -1.03 3.50
C GLY A 110 19.72 -2.35 2.84
N LEU A 111 18.76 -3.13 2.31
CA LEU A 111 19.01 -4.35 1.58
C LEU A 111 19.13 -4.10 0.07
N GLU A 112 20.09 -4.77 -0.57
CA GLU A 112 20.47 -4.51 -1.96
C GLU A 112 19.66 -5.30 -3.00
N TYR A 113 18.95 -6.36 -2.58
CA TYR A 113 18.14 -7.15 -3.51
C TYR A 113 17.07 -6.28 -4.20
N ARG A 114 16.82 -6.57 -5.48
CA ARG A 114 15.78 -5.87 -6.26
C ARG A 114 14.90 -6.89 -7.01
N PHE A 115 13.60 -6.65 -6.98
CA PHE A 115 12.64 -7.31 -7.85
C PHE A 115 12.68 -6.67 -9.25
N GLU A 116 12.12 -7.36 -10.25
CA GLU A 116 12.24 -7.00 -11.67
C GLU A 116 11.62 -5.64 -12.03
N SER A 117 10.55 -5.21 -11.35
CA SER A 117 9.86 -3.96 -11.65
C SER A 117 10.00 -2.93 -10.54
N ASP A 118 10.47 -1.72 -10.91
CA ASP A 118 10.47 -0.53 -10.05
C ASP A 118 9.34 0.45 -10.40
N LYS A 119 8.48 0.09 -11.36
CA LYS A 119 7.38 0.95 -11.79
C LYS A 119 6.18 0.80 -10.87
N ASN A 120 5.66 1.93 -10.39
CA ASN A 120 4.35 1.94 -9.74
C ASN A 120 3.25 2.01 -10.81
N PRO A 121 2.51 0.93 -11.07
CA PRO A 121 1.40 0.94 -12.02
C PRO A 121 0.18 1.71 -11.50
N PHE A 122 0.19 2.08 -10.23
CA PHE A 122 -0.87 2.83 -9.56
C PHE A 122 -0.35 4.15 -8.98
N PRO A 123 0.11 5.13 -9.80
CA PRO A 123 0.69 6.37 -9.30
C PRO A 123 -0.29 7.15 -8.40
N TRP A 124 -1.58 7.03 -8.66
CA TRP A 124 -2.63 7.61 -7.84
C TRP A 124 -2.72 7.05 -6.40
N LEU A 125 -2.14 5.87 -6.12
CA LEU A 125 -1.98 5.39 -4.74
C LEU A 125 -0.88 6.13 -4.00
N GLY A 126 0.16 6.58 -4.71
CA GLY A 126 1.26 7.37 -4.13
C GLY A 126 0.81 8.76 -3.66
N GLU A 127 -0.09 9.39 -4.38
CA GLU A 127 -0.62 10.72 -4.04
C GLU A 127 -1.42 10.73 -2.72
N GLY A 128 -1.97 9.58 -2.31
CA GLY A 128 -2.67 9.42 -1.03
C GLY A 128 -1.79 8.94 0.14
N VAL A 129 -0.57 8.50 -0.16
CA VAL A 129 0.38 7.91 0.80
C VAL A 129 1.55 8.85 1.11
N ASP A 130 1.70 9.92 0.33
CA ASP A 130 2.78 10.90 0.55
C ASP A 130 2.52 11.67 1.85
N VAL A 131 3.33 11.35 2.87
CA VAL A 131 3.24 11.91 4.24
C VAL A 131 3.38 13.44 4.24
N GLN A 132 3.99 14.03 3.19
CA GLN A 132 4.08 15.49 3.04
C GLN A 132 2.73 16.14 2.71
N ALA A 133 1.77 15.41 2.12
CA ALA A 133 0.40 15.89 1.95
C ALA A 133 -0.42 15.81 3.25
N MET A 134 0.08 15.12 4.28
CA MET A 134 -0.60 14.90 5.57
C MET A 134 -0.53 16.11 6.52
N GLY A 135 0.33 17.09 6.28
CA GLY A 135 0.43 18.31 7.11
C GLY A 135 -0.88 19.10 7.24
N ASN A 136 -1.82 18.93 6.32
CA ASN A 136 -3.06 19.68 6.26
C ASN A 136 -4.33 18.85 6.57
N PHE A 137 -4.20 17.63 7.04
CA PHE A 137 -5.38 16.78 7.31
C PHE A 137 -6.30 17.37 8.40
N PHE A 138 -5.73 17.92 9.45
CA PHE A 138 -6.50 18.57 10.53
C PHE A 138 -7.10 19.92 10.10
N GLU A 139 -6.62 20.52 9.02
CA GLU A 139 -7.12 21.78 8.46
C GLU A 139 -8.17 21.58 7.37
N ARG A 140 -8.20 20.41 6.72
CA ARG A 140 -9.24 20.07 5.75
C ARG A 140 -10.47 19.58 6.49
N ARG A 141 -11.40 20.49 6.75
CA ARG A 141 -12.79 20.10 7.03
C ARG A 141 -13.26 19.16 5.93
N VAL A 142 -13.87 18.03 6.32
CA VAL A 142 -14.54 17.10 5.41
C VAL A 142 -15.68 17.87 4.70
N ARG A 143 -15.36 18.54 3.60
CA ARG A 143 -16.33 19.27 2.77
C ARG A 143 -17.08 18.37 1.79
N GLU A 144 -16.76 17.08 1.77
CA GLU A 144 -17.32 16.11 0.83
C GLU A 144 -18.52 15.33 1.39
N TYR A 145 -18.95 15.61 2.62
CA TYR A 145 -20.26 15.19 3.07
C TYR A 145 -21.28 16.15 2.45
N GLN A 146 -21.64 15.93 1.19
CA GLN A 146 -22.91 16.40 0.69
C GLN A 146 -23.98 15.63 1.46
N GLN A 147 -24.68 16.30 2.36
CA GLN A 147 -25.93 15.80 2.86
C GLN A 147 -26.76 15.43 1.63
N SER A 148 -27.06 14.15 1.46
CA SER A 148 -28.11 13.72 0.55
C SER A 148 -29.33 14.55 0.92
N GLY A 149 -29.80 15.36 -0.04
CA GLY A 149 -30.94 16.23 0.18
C GLY A 149 -32.08 15.42 0.78
N SER A 150 -32.71 16.00 1.80
CA SER A 150 -33.96 15.50 2.33
C SER A 150 -34.88 15.11 1.18
N LEU A 151 -35.31 13.85 1.17
CA LEU A 151 -36.49 13.47 0.42
C LEU A 151 -37.61 14.39 0.94
N GLU A 152 -38.02 15.37 0.15
CA GLU A 152 -39.27 16.05 0.39
C GLU A 152 -40.37 15.01 0.20
N ASP A 153 -41.03 14.67 1.30
CA ASP A 153 -42.25 13.88 1.29
C ASP A 153 -43.36 14.75 0.64
N ASP A 154 -43.54 14.55 -0.67
CA ASP A 154 -44.79 14.96 -1.33
C ASP A 154 -45.87 13.92 -0.99
N PHE A 155 -46.73 14.26 0.00
CA PHE A 155 -48.06 13.71 0.19
C PHE A 155 -49.12 14.78 -0.06
#